data_75f600862ae8c7ca388b0e8b311e2c62
#
_entry.id   75f600862ae8c7ca388b0e8b311e2c62
#
_cell.length_a   1.000
_cell.length_b   1.000
_cell.length_c   1.000
_cell.angle_alpha   90.00
_cell.angle_beta   90.00
_cell.angle_gamma   90.00
#
_symmetry.space_group_name_H-M   'P 1'
#
loop_
_entity.id
_entity.type
_entity.pdbx_description
1 polymer ?
#
loop_
_entity_poly.entity_id
_entity_poly.type
_entity_poly.pdbx_seq_one_letter_code
_entity_poly.pdbx_strand_id
1 'polypeptide(L)'
;MKKIQITILMLISLLFLSACSKKEETYESEYYIYYINSTETGLVKQPYTPENSGGDALIEELIHALGQVPKDVTSKKSIPDEIDPPAFLVPLGGTAIRLNFDAKYNTLTGTKETLHRAAIVKTLCQVPEVTGVEFYIDQVALQEEGKVVGVMTSNTFIEGADYQTQQNIVLCYANEKFDHLVAVDAMADYNGSTSLEKIIMDQLIEGPSNISDLNQTLYSVIPKGTVCNSIVTIDYCCYVDLSSEFLERMDGVDDKLIIYSIVNSLTSLPSVNKVKFTIDGEKVKSYGSVDNFDQYFEINYELTTES
;
A
#
# COMPACT_ATOMS: atom_id res chain seq x y z
N MET A 1 42.01 -54.60 37.30
CA MET A 1 42.25 -54.06 35.94
C MET A 1 41.07 -54.22 35.03
N LYS A 2 40.40 -55.38 34.93
CA LYS A 2 39.23 -55.54 34.03
C LYS A 2 38.00 -54.62 34.31
N LYS A 3 37.73 -54.34 35.60
CA LYS A 3 36.60 -53.43 35.96
C LYS A 3 36.83 -51.95 35.58
N ILE A 4 38.08 -51.49 35.60
CA ILE A 4 38.45 -50.13 35.23
C ILE A 4 38.38 -49.93 33.72
N GLN A 5 38.73 -50.95 32.95
CA GLN A 5 38.65 -50.91 31.49
C GLN A 5 37.18 -50.86 30.97
N ILE A 6 36.25 -51.55 31.65
CA ILE A 6 34.82 -51.52 31.28
C ILE A 6 34.22 -50.17 31.62
N THR A 7 34.61 -49.53 32.71
CA THR A 7 34.10 -48.19 33.09
C THR A 7 34.63 -47.12 32.16
N ILE A 8 35.86 -47.19 31.68
CA ILE A 8 36.45 -46.26 30.73
C ILE A 8 35.79 -46.45 29.33
N LEU A 9 35.51 -47.69 28.94
CA LEU A 9 34.82 -47.95 27.66
C LEU A 9 33.38 -47.45 27.66
N MET A 10 32.68 -47.51 28.82
CA MET A 10 31.31 -47.00 28.96
C MET A 10 31.26 -45.45 29.02
N LEU A 11 32.31 -44.81 29.58
CA LEU A 11 32.44 -43.35 29.61
C LEU A 11 32.77 -42.78 28.20
N ILE A 12 33.52 -43.49 27.38
CA ILE A 12 33.84 -43.09 26.03
C ILE A 12 32.63 -43.27 25.11
N SER A 13 31.75 -44.25 25.33
CA SER A 13 30.51 -44.42 24.57
C SER A 13 29.45 -43.32 24.86
N LEU A 14 29.48 -42.68 26.07
CA LEU A 14 28.60 -41.57 26.40
C LEU A 14 29.05 -40.24 25.80
N LEU A 15 30.31 -40.12 25.36
CA LEU A 15 30.85 -38.89 24.76
C LEU A 15 30.57 -38.79 23.26
N PHE A 16 30.06 -39.86 22.59
CA PHE A 16 29.68 -39.82 21.17
C PHE A 16 28.21 -39.57 20.88
N LEU A 17 27.35 -39.39 21.95
CA LEU A 17 25.92 -39.11 21.76
C LEU A 17 25.59 -37.61 21.86
N SER A 18 26.59 -36.74 21.98
CA SER A 18 26.42 -35.28 21.93
C SER A 18 26.91 -34.67 20.63
N ALA A 19 26.82 -35.41 19.53
CA ALA A 19 27.14 -34.88 18.21
C ALA A 19 25.86 -34.66 17.41
N CYS A 20 25.65 -33.41 17.07
CA CYS A 20 24.78 -32.88 16.02
C CYS A 20 23.28 -32.87 16.31
N SER A 21 22.86 -32.07 17.25
CA SER A 21 21.79 -31.12 16.91
C SER A 21 22.47 -29.97 16.16
N LYS A 22 22.61 -30.05 14.87
CA LYS A 22 22.67 -28.86 14.04
C LYS A 22 21.34 -28.13 14.30
N LYS A 23 21.35 -27.11 15.16
CA LYS A 23 20.44 -26.00 15.01
C LYS A 23 20.68 -25.55 13.56
N GLU A 24 19.74 -25.81 12.69
CA GLU A 24 19.56 -24.98 11.52
C GLU A 24 19.35 -23.58 12.09
N GLU A 25 20.40 -22.77 12.09
CA GLU A 25 20.24 -21.33 12.15
C GLU A 25 19.43 -21.03 10.89
N THR A 26 18.12 -20.88 11.05
CA THR A 26 17.29 -20.23 10.06
C THR A 26 17.80 -18.79 10.03
N TYR A 27 18.77 -18.53 9.13
CA TYR A 27 19.03 -17.18 8.67
C TYR A 27 17.70 -16.73 8.09
N GLU A 28 17.00 -15.80 8.75
CA GLU A 28 15.91 -15.10 8.13
C GLU A 28 16.50 -14.46 6.87
N SER A 29 16.02 -14.87 5.73
CA SER A 29 16.44 -14.31 4.46
C SER A 29 16.04 -12.85 4.45
N GLU A 30 16.94 -11.97 4.06
CA GLU A 30 16.71 -10.52 4.03
C GLU A 30 15.60 -10.15 3.03
N TYR A 31 15.39 -10.98 1.99
CA TYR A 31 14.39 -10.78 0.94
C TYR A 31 13.53 -12.03 0.71
N TYR A 32 12.33 -11.78 0.20
CA TYR A 32 11.37 -12.82 -0.19
C TYR A 32 10.83 -12.52 -1.59
N ILE A 33 10.66 -13.55 -2.41
CA ILE A 33 9.85 -13.44 -3.61
C ILE A 33 8.43 -13.88 -3.27
N TYR A 34 7.45 -13.04 -3.57
CA TYR A 34 6.04 -13.37 -3.42
C TYR A 34 5.54 -14.00 -4.71
N TYR A 35 5.00 -15.19 -4.60
CA TYR A 35 4.40 -15.99 -5.67
C TYR A 35 2.90 -16.11 -5.45
N ILE A 36 2.16 -16.55 -6.46
CA ILE A 36 0.74 -16.84 -6.37
C ILE A 36 0.56 -18.30 -5.99
N ASN A 37 -0.33 -18.61 -5.05
CA ASN A 37 -0.61 -20.01 -4.69
C ASN A 37 -1.28 -20.75 -5.86
N SER A 38 -1.26 -22.09 -5.84
CA SER A 38 -1.79 -22.94 -6.94
C SER A 38 -3.27 -22.72 -7.21
N THR A 39 -4.05 -22.33 -6.19
CA THR A 39 -5.49 -22.07 -6.28
C THR A 39 -5.84 -20.65 -6.74
N GLU A 40 -4.84 -19.78 -6.93
CA GLU A 40 -5.01 -18.36 -7.30
C GLU A 40 -5.94 -17.59 -6.34
N THR A 41 -5.81 -17.88 -5.03
CA THR A 41 -6.59 -17.25 -3.96
C THR A 41 -5.73 -16.42 -2.99
N GLY A 42 -4.42 -16.42 -3.15
CA GLY A 42 -3.51 -15.72 -2.24
C GLY A 42 -2.05 -15.82 -2.66
N LEU A 43 -1.19 -15.23 -1.83
CA LEU A 43 0.25 -15.20 -2.05
C LEU A 43 0.97 -16.19 -1.14
N VAL A 44 2.11 -16.68 -1.65
CA VAL A 44 3.09 -17.48 -0.92
C VAL A 44 4.44 -16.81 -1.05
N LYS A 45 5.15 -16.57 0.06
CA LYS A 45 6.50 -16.01 0.03
C LYS A 45 7.56 -17.11 0.14
N GLN A 46 8.60 -16.98 -0.65
CA GLN A 46 9.76 -17.89 -0.61
C GLN A 46 11.03 -17.08 -0.32
N PRO A 47 11.91 -17.57 0.59
CA PRO A 47 13.17 -16.91 0.89
C PRO A 47 14.03 -16.74 -0.37
N TYR A 48 14.61 -15.57 -0.52
CA TYR A 48 15.47 -15.20 -1.63
C TYR A 48 16.74 -14.52 -1.14
N THR A 49 17.87 -14.90 -1.67
CA THR A 49 19.16 -14.27 -1.40
C THR A 49 19.63 -13.62 -2.68
N PRO A 50 19.54 -12.29 -2.80
CA PRO A 50 19.94 -11.59 -4.01
C PRO A 50 21.47 -11.58 -4.17
N GLU A 51 21.91 -11.48 -5.42
CA GLU A 51 23.33 -11.31 -5.78
C GLU A 51 23.74 -9.83 -5.66
N ASN A 52 22.77 -8.91 -5.85
CA ASN A 52 22.96 -7.47 -5.78
C ASN A 52 22.51 -6.93 -4.42
N SER A 53 23.24 -5.95 -3.88
CA SER A 53 23.03 -5.43 -2.53
C SER A 53 22.09 -4.22 -2.45
N GLY A 54 21.64 -3.65 -3.59
CA GLY A 54 20.74 -2.48 -3.59
C GLY A 54 20.68 -1.76 -4.93
N GLY A 55 19.90 -0.67 -4.96
CA GLY A 55 19.70 0.18 -6.12
C GLY A 55 19.01 -0.51 -7.29
N ASP A 56 19.18 0.07 -8.49
CA ASP A 56 18.53 -0.43 -9.72
C ASP A 56 18.86 -1.88 -10.04
N ALA A 57 20.09 -2.33 -9.75
CA ALA A 57 20.49 -3.71 -10.00
C ALA A 57 19.71 -4.74 -9.15
N LEU A 58 19.42 -4.40 -7.89
CA LEU A 58 18.59 -5.24 -7.03
C LEU A 58 17.13 -5.24 -7.50
N ILE A 59 16.60 -4.08 -7.90
CA ILE A 59 15.23 -3.98 -8.44
C ILE A 59 15.07 -4.85 -9.69
N GLU A 60 16.03 -4.76 -10.62
CA GLU A 60 16.03 -5.57 -11.86
C GLU A 60 16.11 -7.07 -11.57
N GLU A 61 16.96 -7.47 -10.61
CA GLU A 61 17.08 -8.84 -10.15
C GLU A 61 15.76 -9.38 -9.57
N LEU A 62 15.09 -8.60 -8.72
CA LEU A 62 13.81 -9.00 -8.13
C LEU A 62 12.69 -9.08 -9.17
N ILE A 63 12.64 -8.15 -10.14
CA ILE A 63 11.71 -8.22 -11.27
C ILE A 63 11.95 -9.51 -12.08
N HIS A 64 13.22 -9.85 -12.36
CA HIS A 64 13.55 -11.08 -13.04
C HIS A 64 13.13 -12.32 -12.23
N ALA A 65 13.36 -12.31 -10.91
CA ALA A 65 13.00 -13.42 -10.02
C ALA A 65 11.48 -13.68 -9.96
N LEU A 66 10.64 -12.63 -10.06
CA LEU A 66 9.18 -12.74 -10.14
C LEU A 66 8.69 -13.53 -11.35
N GLY A 67 9.46 -13.56 -12.45
CA GLY A 67 9.21 -14.36 -13.66
C GLY A 67 9.82 -15.76 -13.64
N GLN A 68 10.57 -16.14 -12.58
CA GLN A 68 11.18 -17.47 -12.48
C GLN A 68 10.20 -18.50 -11.91
N VAL A 69 10.46 -19.77 -12.23
CA VAL A 69 9.68 -20.88 -11.67
C VAL A 69 9.91 -20.95 -10.15
N PRO A 70 8.85 -20.95 -9.34
CA PRO A 70 8.99 -21.12 -7.89
C PRO A 70 9.68 -22.44 -7.55
N LYS A 71 10.45 -22.46 -6.46
CA LYS A 71 11.04 -23.71 -5.93
C LYS A 71 9.98 -24.69 -5.44
N ASP A 72 8.83 -24.17 -5.05
CA ASP A 72 7.67 -24.95 -4.62
C ASP A 72 6.72 -25.17 -5.81
N VAL A 73 6.44 -26.44 -6.09
CA VAL A 73 5.54 -26.88 -7.18
C VAL A 73 4.08 -26.47 -6.97
N THR A 74 3.71 -26.00 -5.78
CA THR A 74 2.35 -25.55 -5.46
C THR A 74 2.16 -24.05 -5.71
N SER A 75 3.16 -23.35 -6.20
CA SER A 75 3.14 -21.92 -6.46
C SER A 75 3.26 -21.62 -7.96
N LYS A 76 2.71 -20.46 -8.38
CA LYS A 76 2.76 -19.96 -9.75
C LYS A 76 3.60 -18.69 -9.81
N LYS A 77 4.21 -18.43 -10.95
CA LYS A 77 4.97 -17.21 -11.23
C LYS A 77 4.11 -15.96 -11.02
N SER A 78 4.73 -14.92 -10.51
CA SER A 78 4.07 -13.62 -10.33
C SER A 78 4.10 -12.77 -11.60
N ILE A 79 5.04 -13.05 -12.51
CA ILE A 79 5.01 -12.57 -13.90
C ILE A 79 4.91 -13.82 -14.77
N PRO A 80 3.75 -14.12 -15.38
CA PRO A 80 3.57 -15.30 -16.22
C PRO A 80 4.41 -15.25 -17.50
N ASP A 81 4.66 -16.41 -18.13
CA ASP A 81 5.47 -16.49 -19.35
C ASP A 81 4.88 -15.72 -20.55
N GLU A 82 3.58 -15.49 -20.54
CA GLU A 82 2.88 -14.75 -21.59
C GLU A 82 3.09 -13.24 -21.50
N ILE A 83 3.60 -12.74 -20.35
CA ILE A 83 3.83 -11.32 -20.08
C ILE A 83 5.32 -11.06 -20.04
N ASP A 84 5.79 -10.16 -20.89
CA ASP A 84 7.18 -9.75 -20.86
C ASP A 84 7.51 -9.00 -19.55
N PRO A 85 8.69 -9.19 -18.95
CA PRO A 85 9.10 -8.43 -17.77
C PRO A 85 8.99 -6.93 -18.04
N PRO A 86 8.45 -6.13 -17.08
CA PRO A 86 8.27 -4.71 -17.29
C PRO A 86 9.61 -3.97 -17.33
N ALA A 87 9.68 -2.92 -18.13
CA ALA A 87 10.68 -1.89 -17.92
C ALA A 87 10.35 -1.11 -16.66
N PHE A 88 11.36 -0.73 -15.86
CA PHE A 88 11.14 0.10 -14.69
C PHE A 88 11.86 1.44 -14.80
N LEU A 89 11.33 2.44 -14.11
CA LEU A 89 11.87 3.78 -14.00
C LEU A 89 11.74 4.26 -12.55
N VAL A 90 12.84 4.79 -12.01
CA VAL A 90 12.81 5.54 -10.74
C VAL A 90 12.72 7.03 -11.09
N PRO A 91 11.59 7.72 -10.82
CA PRO A 91 11.48 9.14 -11.08
C PRO A 91 12.48 9.96 -10.26
N LEU A 92 13.05 11.01 -10.84
CA LEU A 92 13.99 11.89 -10.15
C LEU A 92 13.36 12.49 -8.89
N GLY A 93 13.97 12.21 -7.73
CA GLY A 93 13.47 12.66 -6.42
C GLY A 93 12.25 11.89 -5.90
N GLY A 94 11.76 10.89 -6.65
CA GLY A 94 10.69 9.99 -6.21
C GLY A 94 11.24 8.72 -5.57
N THR A 95 10.44 8.12 -4.72
CA THR A 95 10.72 6.83 -4.05
C THR A 95 9.79 5.72 -4.52
N ALA A 96 8.74 6.06 -5.29
CA ALA A 96 7.92 5.09 -6.00
C ALA A 96 8.53 4.78 -7.36
N ILE A 97 8.60 3.50 -7.72
CA ILE A 97 9.05 3.06 -9.04
C ILE A 97 7.86 2.91 -9.99
N ARG A 98 8.09 3.19 -11.28
CA ARG A 98 7.13 2.93 -12.34
C ARG A 98 7.50 1.66 -13.08
N LEU A 99 6.57 0.74 -13.15
CA LEU A 99 6.67 -0.46 -13.98
C LEU A 99 5.84 -0.26 -15.24
N ASN A 100 6.47 -0.36 -16.40
CA ASN A 100 5.78 -0.26 -17.68
C ASN A 100 5.75 -1.61 -18.36
N PHE A 101 4.58 -2.19 -18.41
CA PHE A 101 4.28 -3.42 -19.13
C PHE A 101 3.86 -3.12 -20.56
N ASP A 102 3.90 -4.12 -21.42
CA ASP A 102 3.26 -4.08 -22.73
C ASP A 102 1.76 -4.44 -22.64
N ALA A 103 1.06 -4.35 -23.78
CA ALA A 103 -0.38 -4.62 -23.88
C ALA A 103 -0.78 -6.04 -23.45
N LYS A 104 0.15 -7.01 -23.40
CA LYS A 104 -0.12 -8.39 -22.94
C LYS A 104 -0.57 -8.42 -21.46
N TYR A 105 -0.16 -7.42 -20.66
CA TYR A 105 -0.61 -7.30 -19.27
C TYR A 105 -2.15 -7.29 -19.16
N ASN A 106 -2.86 -6.74 -20.14
CA ASN A 106 -4.32 -6.69 -20.18
C ASN A 106 -4.99 -8.08 -20.29
N THR A 107 -4.23 -9.15 -20.48
CA THR A 107 -4.77 -10.53 -20.41
C THR A 107 -5.03 -10.98 -18.98
N LEU A 108 -4.41 -10.32 -17.99
CA LEU A 108 -4.72 -10.49 -16.58
C LEU A 108 -5.98 -9.68 -16.25
N THR A 109 -6.96 -10.29 -15.60
CA THR A 109 -8.21 -9.64 -15.26
C THR A 109 -8.73 -10.07 -13.89
N GLY A 110 -9.46 -9.18 -13.22
CA GLY A 110 -10.12 -9.46 -11.94
C GLY A 110 -9.14 -9.89 -10.84
N THR A 111 -9.53 -10.82 -9.99
CA THR A 111 -8.73 -11.30 -8.85
C THR A 111 -7.35 -11.79 -9.28
N LYS A 112 -7.22 -12.39 -10.46
CA LYS A 112 -5.93 -12.85 -10.97
C LYS A 112 -4.96 -11.67 -11.16
N GLU A 113 -5.40 -10.62 -11.83
CA GLU A 113 -4.60 -9.39 -12.03
C GLU A 113 -4.18 -8.78 -10.68
N THR A 114 -5.13 -8.67 -9.72
CA THR A 114 -4.86 -8.16 -8.38
C THR A 114 -3.78 -8.96 -7.64
N LEU A 115 -3.81 -10.30 -7.74
CA LEU A 115 -2.79 -11.15 -7.11
C LEU A 115 -1.41 -10.96 -7.72
N HIS A 116 -1.32 -10.86 -9.06
CA HIS A 116 -0.04 -10.59 -9.74
C HIS A 116 0.53 -9.25 -9.29
N ARG A 117 -0.29 -8.21 -9.28
CA ARG A 117 0.07 -6.87 -8.80
C ARG A 117 0.53 -6.88 -7.35
N ALA A 118 -0.22 -7.55 -6.47
CA ALA A 118 0.13 -7.69 -5.05
C ALA A 118 1.49 -8.39 -4.85
N ALA A 119 1.75 -9.47 -5.59
CA ALA A 119 3.02 -10.19 -5.52
C ALA A 119 4.21 -9.30 -5.94
N ILE A 120 4.05 -8.53 -7.02
CA ILE A 120 5.06 -7.61 -7.52
C ILE A 120 5.33 -6.50 -6.50
N VAL A 121 4.29 -5.84 -5.98
CA VAL A 121 4.41 -4.76 -5.00
C VAL A 121 5.08 -5.25 -3.72
N LYS A 122 4.61 -6.38 -3.16
CA LYS A 122 5.19 -6.95 -1.92
C LYS A 122 6.64 -7.37 -2.09
N THR A 123 7.04 -7.82 -3.27
CA THR A 123 8.43 -8.18 -3.55
C THR A 123 9.30 -6.91 -3.65
N LEU A 124 8.89 -5.92 -4.43
CA LEU A 124 9.72 -4.76 -4.73
C LEU A 124 9.77 -3.74 -3.57
N CYS A 125 8.70 -3.60 -2.78
CA CYS A 125 8.68 -2.73 -1.61
C CYS A 125 9.53 -3.24 -0.43
N GLN A 126 10.23 -4.36 -0.54
CA GLN A 126 11.26 -4.77 0.43
C GLN A 126 12.58 -4.02 0.21
N VAL A 127 12.81 -3.46 -0.98
CA VAL A 127 13.99 -2.64 -1.26
C VAL A 127 13.84 -1.31 -0.51
N PRO A 128 14.80 -0.91 0.34
CA PRO A 128 14.64 0.27 1.22
C PRO A 128 14.34 1.57 0.49
N GLU A 129 14.81 1.70 -0.76
CA GLU A 129 14.60 2.88 -1.60
C GLU A 129 13.24 2.88 -2.32
N VAL A 130 12.49 1.74 -2.30
CA VAL A 130 11.22 1.58 -2.99
C VAL A 130 10.07 1.68 -2.01
N THR A 131 9.43 2.84 -1.97
CA THR A 131 8.29 3.09 -1.08
C THR A 131 6.95 2.70 -1.70
N GLY A 132 6.92 2.48 -3.02
CA GLY A 132 5.72 2.06 -3.73
C GLY A 132 5.98 1.77 -5.20
N VAL A 133 4.97 1.26 -5.87
CA VAL A 133 5.01 0.85 -7.27
C VAL A 133 3.81 1.44 -8.02
N GLU A 134 4.07 2.08 -9.14
CA GLU A 134 3.06 2.50 -10.12
C GLU A 134 3.07 1.57 -11.33
N PHE A 135 1.89 1.22 -11.82
CA PHE A 135 1.73 0.35 -12.98
C PHE A 135 1.33 1.16 -14.21
N TYR A 136 2.04 0.93 -15.29
CA TYR A 136 1.77 1.50 -16.61
C TYR A 136 1.67 0.38 -17.64
N ILE A 137 0.81 0.55 -18.63
CA ILE A 137 0.66 -0.33 -19.77
C ILE A 137 0.81 0.52 -21.02
N ASP A 138 1.80 0.22 -21.85
CA ASP A 138 2.14 1.02 -23.04
C ASP A 138 2.27 2.53 -22.73
N GLN A 139 2.95 2.87 -21.63
CA GLN A 139 3.17 4.24 -21.12
C GLN A 139 1.91 4.95 -20.58
N VAL A 140 0.76 4.27 -20.49
CA VAL A 140 -0.46 4.80 -19.89
C VAL A 140 -0.62 4.25 -18.47
N ALA A 141 -0.86 5.13 -17.50
CA ALA A 141 -1.10 4.71 -16.13
C ALA A 141 -2.27 3.72 -16.05
N LEU A 142 -2.08 2.64 -15.27
CA LEU A 142 -3.12 1.63 -15.08
C LEU A 142 -4.39 2.28 -14.50
N GLN A 143 -5.53 1.95 -15.09
CA GLN A 143 -6.83 2.45 -14.68
C GLN A 143 -7.77 1.30 -14.36
N GLU A 144 -8.56 1.48 -13.31
CA GLU A 144 -9.70 0.63 -12.98
C GLU A 144 -10.96 1.48 -13.01
N GLU A 145 -11.98 1.01 -13.72
CA GLU A 145 -13.24 1.73 -13.90
C GLU A 145 -13.08 3.20 -14.34
N GLY A 146 -12.03 3.47 -15.13
CA GLY A 146 -11.71 4.81 -15.63
C GLY A 146 -10.95 5.72 -14.66
N LYS A 147 -10.58 5.22 -13.48
CA LYS A 147 -9.76 5.93 -12.48
C LYS A 147 -8.33 5.38 -12.47
N VAL A 148 -7.34 6.27 -12.35
CA VAL A 148 -5.94 5.87 -12.21
C VAL A 148 -5.75 5.17 -10.87
N VAL A 149 -5.15 3.98 -10.89
CA VAL A 149 -4.88 3.18 -9.68
C VAL A 149 -3.86 3.87 -8.76
N GLY A 150 -2.85 4.55 -9.32
CA GLY A 150 -1.84 5.29 -8.56
C GLY A 150 -0.73 4.43 -7.96
N VAL A 151 -0.07 4.98 -6.93
CA VAL A 151 1.04 4.33 -6.23
C VAL A 151 0.51 3.28 -5.28
N MET A 152 1.04 2.07 -5.36
CA MET A 152 0.74 0.97 -4.45
C MET A 152 1.94 0.70 -3.55
N THR A 153 1.69 0.48 -2.27
CA THR A 153 2.70 0.15 -1.26
C THR A 153 2.52 -1.28 -0.75
N SER A 154 3.46 -1.79 0.05
CA SER A 154 3.32 -3.09 0.71
C SER A 154 2.03 -3.23 1.53
N ASN A 155 1.50 -2.12 2.05
CA ASN A 155 0.28 -2.08 2.86
C ASN A 155 -1.01 -2.00 2.01
N THR A 156 -0.91 -1.76 0.71
CA THR A 156 -2.08 -1.76 -0.20
C THR A 156 -2.78 -3.12 -0.23
N PHE A 157 -2.03 -4.21 -0.02
CA PHE A 157 -2.55 -5.57 -0.10
C PHE A 157 -2.50 -6.25 1.26
N ILE A 158 -3.65 -6.58 1.83
CA ILE A 158 -3.78 -7.30 3.11
C ILE A 158 -3.65 -8.80 2.87
N GLU A 159 -2.70 -9.46 3.55
CA GLU A 159 -2.51 -10.91 3.46
C GLU A 159 -3.69 -11.66 4.10
N GLY A 160 -4.27 -12.61 3.35
CA GLY A 160 -5.33 -13.47 3.86
C GLY A 160 -6.74 -12.88 3.82
N ALA A 161 -6.95 -11.70 3.24
CA ALA A 161 -8.27 -11.19 2.95
C ALA A 161 -8.80 -11.86 1.66
N ASP A 162 -10.03 -12.36 1.68
CA ASP A 162 -10.78 -12.58 0.46
C ASP A 162 -10.88 -11.23 -0.24
N TYR A 163 -10.34 -11.11 -1.46
CA TYR A 163 -10.17 -9.84 -2.20
C TYR A 163 -11.50 -9.17 -2.64
N GLN A 164 -12.60 -9.53 -2.01
CA GLN A 164 -13.88 -8.85 -2.13
C GLN A 164 -14.47 -8.70 -0.72
N THR A 165 -13.81 -7.92 0.10
CA THR A 165 -14.34 -7.60 1.44
C THR A 165 -14.76 -6.15 1.49
N GLN A 166 -15.92 -5.92 2.08
CA GLN A 166 -16.28 -4.60 2.52
C GLN A 166 -15.38 -4.22 3.69
N GLN A 167 -14.72 -3.06 3.59
CA GLN A 167 -13.88 -2.52 4.64
C GLN A 167 -14.59 -1.33 5.29
N ASN A 168 -14.57 -1.30 6.61
CA ASN A 168 -15.06 -0.13 7.33
C ASN A 168 -14.07 1.01 7.15
N ILE A 169 -14.57 2.15 6.69
CA ILE A 169 -13.85 3.42 6.61
C ILE A 169 -14.65 4.50 7.34
N VAL A 170 -13.98 5.55 7.76
CA VAL A 170 -14.62 6.73 8.34
C VAL A 170 -14.46 7.89 7.38
N LEU A 171 -15.56 8.57 7.08
CA LEU A 171 -15.60 9.75 6.23
C LEU A 171 -16.07 10.95 7.03
N CYS A 172 -15.32 12.04 6.99
CA CYS A 172 -15.62 13.27 7.71
C CYS A 172 -16.21 14.32 6.75
N TYR A 173 -17.51 14.53 6.81
CA TYR A 173 -18.24 15.51 6.01
C TYR A 173 -18.71 16.69 6.87
N ALA A 174 -18.92 17.84 6.25
CA ALA A 174 -19.47 18.98 6.99
C ALA A 174 -20.97 18.80 7.27
N ASN A 175 -21.40 19.31 8.42
CA ASN A 175 -22.82 19.48 8.74
C ASN A 175 -23.46 20.59 7.90
N GLU A 176 -24.79 20.79 8.01
CA GLU A 176 -25.57 21.78 7.27
C GLU A 176 -25.09 23.23 7.53
N LYS A 177 -24.52 23.50 8.68
CA LYS A 177 -24.06 24.86 9.06
C LYS A 177 -22.60 25.13 8.64
N PHE A 178 -21.88 24.15 8.19
CA PHE A 178 -20.44 24.22 7.89
C PHE A 178 -19.60 24.71 9.08
N ASP A 179 -19.99 24.39 10.33
CA ASP A 179 -19.29 24.78 11.54
C ASP A 179 -18.52 23.62 12.21
N HIS A 180 -18.80 22.36 11.84
CA HIS A 180 -18.02 21.19 12.24
C HIS A 180 -18.16 20.04 11.24
N LEU A 181 -17.28 19.06 11.38
CA LEU A 181 -17.31 17.80 10.64
C LEU A 181 -18.11 16.76 11.42
N VAL A 182 -18.74 15.86 10.70
CA VAL A 182 -19.42 14.67 11.23
C VAL A 182 -18.69 13.45 10.68
N ALA A 183 -18.17 12.63 11.59
CA ALA A 183 -17.58 11.35 11.23
C ALA A 183 -18.69 10.32 10.97
N VAL A 184 -18.63 9.71 9.82
CA VAL A 184 -19.61 8.72 9.37
C VAL A 184 -18.91 7.42 9.04
N ASP A 185 -19.37 6.32 9.62
CA ASP A 185 -18.94 4.98 9.22
C ASP A 185 -19.52 4.66 7.85
N ALA A 186 -18.68 4.22 6.95
CA ALA A 186 -19.05 3.79 5.62
C ALA A 186 -18.41 2.45 5.27
N MET A 187 -19.06 1.69 4.39
CA MET A 187 -18.51 0.45 3.86
C MET A 187 -17.92 0.73 2.48
N ALA A 188 -16.64 0.47 2.34
CA ALA A 188 -15.95 0.54 1.06
C ALA A 188 -15.80 -0.86 0.46
N ASP A 189 -16.18 -1.00 -0.80
CA ASP A 189 -15.88 -2.21 -1.56
C ASP A 189 -14.38 -2.24 -1.86
N TYR A 190 -13.67 -3.09 -1.13
CA TYR A 190 -12.23 -3.24 -1.22
C TYR A 190 -11.86 -4.55 -1.90
N ASN A 191 -11.23 -4.45 -3.05
CA ASN A 191 -10.77 -5.61 -3.84
C ASN A 191 -9.25 -5.78 -3.83
N GLY A 192 -8.53 -4.99 -3.01
CA GLY A 192 -7.07 -5.01 -2.93
C GLY A 192 -6.34 -4.32 -4.11
N SER A 193 -7.07 -3.80 -5.08
CA SER A 193 -6.49 -3.17 -6.27
C SER A 193 -6.18 -1.69 -6.09
N THR A 194 -6.96 -1.02 -5.26
CA THR A 194 -6.82 0.40 -4.92
C THR A 194 -6.62 0.53 -3.42
N SER A 195 -5.75 1.42 -2.96
CA SER A 195 -5.53 1.63 -1.53
C SER A 195 -6.77 2.19 -0.83
N LEU A 196 -6.95 1.88 0.47
CA LEU A 196 -8.07 2.44 1.25
C LEU A 196 -7.98 3.96 1.34
N GLU A 197 -6.77 4.51 1.41
CA GLU A 197 -6.53 5.96 1.38
C GLU A 197 -7.09 6.59 0.09
N LYS A 198 -6.87 5.93 -1.05
CA LYS A 198 -7.39 6.43 -2.34
C LYS A 198 -8.91 6.34 -2.41
N ILE A 199 -9.50 5.26 -1.90
CA ILE A 199 -10.95 5.09 -1.82
C ILE A 199 -11.57 6.19 -0.94
N ILE A 200 -10.98 6.47 0.23
CA ILE A 200 -11.41 7.56 1.12
C ILE A 200 -11.37 8.90 0.39
N MET A 201 -10.26 9.21 -0.29
CA MET A 201 -10.13 10.46 -1.04
C MET A 201 -11.18 10.58 -2.13
N ASP A 202 -11.39 9.53 -2.91
CA ASP A 202 -12.39 9.54 -3.99
C ASP A 202 -13.81 9.78 -3.44
N GLN A 203 -14.17 9.12 -2.34
CA GLN A 203 -15.47 9.31 -1.71
C GLN A 203 -15.65 10.71 -1.09
N LEU A 204 -14.61 11.30 -0.51
CA LEU A 204 -14.66 12.67 -0.03
C LEU A 204 -14.86 13.68 -1.16
N ILE A 205 -14.20 13.46 -2.31
CA ILE A 205 -14.34 14.29 -3.52
C ILE A 205 -15.74 14.12 -4.12
N GLU A 206 -16.26 12.89 -4.22
CA GLU A 206 -17.59 12.59 -4.75
C GLU A 206 -18.71 13.15 -3.85
N GLY A 207 -18.49 13.13 -2.55
CA GLY A 207 -19.44 13.59 -1.55
C GLY A 207 -20.33 12.50 -0.97
N PRO A 208 -21.24 12.83 -0.03
CA PRO A 208 -21.97 11.87 0.78
C PRO A 208 -23.18 11.20 0.08
N SER A 209 -23.31 11.31 -1.24
CA SER A 209 -24.47 10.80 -2.02
C SER A 209 -24.70 9.30 -1.88
N ASN A 210 -23.66 8.53 -1.52
CA ASN A 210 -23.70 7.08 -1.39
C ASN A 210 -23.92 6.57 0.05
N ILE A 211 -24.11 7.49 1.02
CA ILE A 211 -24.29 7.13 2.42
C ILE A 211 -25.80 7.16 2.72
N SER A 212 -26.39 5.98 2.91
CA SER A 212 -27.79 5.81 3.32
C SER A 212 -27.93 5.88 4.85
N ASP A 213 -29.15 6.23 5.31
CA ASP A 213 -29.57 6.20 6.72
C ASP A 213 -28.94 7.25 7.66
N LEU A 214 -28.50 8.40 7.12
CA LEU A 214 -28.08 9.51 7.96
C LEU A 214 -29.28 10.28 8.52
N ASN A 215 -29.25 10.56 9.83
CA ASN A 215 -30.25 11.38 10.51
C ASN A 215 -30.13 12.90 10.21
N GLN A 216 -29.14 13.28 9.41
CA GLN A 216 -28.81 14.65 9.06
C GLN A 216 -28.26 14.77 7.64
N THR A 217 -28.41 15.95 7.04
CA THR A 217 -27.84 16.26 5.74
C THR A 217 -26.36 16.61 5.91
N LEU A 218 -25.50 15.97 5.12
CA LEU A 218 -24.05 16.18 5.10
C LEU A 218 -23.60 16.72 3.74
N TYR A 219 -22.45 17.40 3.76
CA TYR A 219 -21.92 18.08 2.58
C TYR A 219 -20.43 17.80 2.43
N SER A 220 -19.98 17.55 1.19
CA SER A 220 -18.56 17.59 0.88
C SER A 220 -18.04 19.03 0.99
N VAL A 221 -16.87 19.19 1.58
CA VAL A 221 -16.15 20.45 1.65
C VAL A 221 -14.93 20.48 0.71
N ILE A 222 -14.76 19.45 -0.09
CA ILE A 222 -13.67 19.41 -1.07
C ILE A 222 -14.04 20.31 -2.25
N PRO A 223 -13.18 21.27 -2.65
CA PRO A 223 -13.43 22.14 -3.79
C PRO A 223 -13.74 21.34 -5.07
N LYS A 224 -14.72 21.84 -5.81
CA LYS A 224 -15.20 21.15 -7.00
C LYS A 224 -14.12 21.06 -8.07
N GLY A 225 -13.95 19.88 -8.65
CA GLY A 225 -12.95 19.63 -9.69
C GLY A 225 -11.61 19.16 -9.13
N THR A 226 -11.43 19.15 -7.80
CA THR A 226 -10.25 18.58 -7.16
C THR A 226 -10.03 17.13 -7.63
N VAL A 227 -8.81 16.82 -7.98
CA VAL A 227 -8.34 15.47 -8.32
C VAL A 227 -7.24 15.07 -7.33
N CYS A 228 -7.29 13.86 -6.83
CA CYS A 228 -6.19 13.25 -6.11
C CYS A 228 -5.20 12.65 -7.12
N ASN A 229 -4.12 13.39 -7.40
CA ASN A 229 -3.08 13.01 -8.35
C ASN A 229 -2.29 11.78 -7.89
N SER A 230 -1.96 11.76 -6.58
CA SER A 230 -1.33 10.60 -5.94
C SER A 230 -1.60 10.57 -4.45
N ILE A 231 -1.57 9.38 -3.86
CA ILE A 231 -1.68 9.17 -2.43
C ILE A 231 -0.83 7.96 -2.03
N VAL A 232 0.01 8.12 -1.01
CA VAL A 232 0.91 7.05 -0.56
C VAL A 232 1.17 7.19 0.94
N THR A 233 1.14 6.09 1.68
CA THR A 233 1.47 6.04 3.11
C THR A 233 2.83 5.40 3.32
N ILE A 234 3.74 6.14 3.98
CA ILE A 234 5.10 5.70 4.32
C ILE A 234 5.33 6.04 5.79
N ASP A 235 5.78 5.09 6.59
CA ASP A 235 6.08 5.29 8.01
C ASP A 235 4.94 5.99 8.77
N TYR A 236 3.70 5.52 8.56
CA TYR A 236 2.46 6.09 9.13
C TYR A 236 2.18 7.54 8.72
N CYS A 237 2.84 8.07 7.71
CA CYS A 237 2.58 9.36 7.12
C CYS A 237 1.96 9.21 5.74
N CYS A 238 0.73 9.70 5.57
CA CYS A 238 0.04 9.73 4.29
C CYS A 238 0.41 11.01 3.53
N TYR A 239 1.02 10.86 2.37
CA TYR A 239 1.35 11.94 1.44
C TYR A 239 0.26 12.02 0.39
N VAL A 240 -0.39 13.15 0.30
CA VAL A 240 -1.52 13.40 -0.60
C VAL A 240 -1.14 14.51 -1.56
N ASP A 241 -1.12 14.21 -2.86
CA ASP A 241 -0.93 15.18 -3.91
C ASP A 241 -2.28 15.48 -4.57
N LEU A 242 -2.69 16.73 -4.53
CA LEU A 242 -3.96 17.20 -5.07
C LEU A 242 -3.71 18.12 -6.26
N SER A 243 -4.68 18.21 -7.15
CA SER A 243 -4.63 19.15 -8.26
C SER A 243 -4.85 20.59 -7.80
N SER A 244 -4.48 21.56 -8.64
CA SER A 244 -4.58 22.99 -8.34
C SER A 244 -5.99 23.48 -8.04
N GLU A 245 -7.03 22.77 -8.50
CA GLU A 245 -8.43 23.06 -8.19
C GLU A 245 -8.73 23.01 -6.69
N PHE A 246 -7.94 22.26 -5.91
CA PHE A 246 -8.05 22.25 -4.45
C PHE A 246 -7.83 23.65 -3.84
N LEU A 247 -7.04 24.50 -4.49
CA LEU A 247 -6.78 25.87 -4.02
C LEU A 247 -7.97 26.82 -4.27
N GLU A 248 -8.97 26.42 -5.06
CA GLU A 248 -10.20 27.18 -5.32
C GLU A 248 -11.20 27.11 -4.16
N ARG A 249 -10.78 27.40 -2.98
CA ARG A 249 -11.52 27.26 -1.72
C ARG A 249 -13.04 27.53 -1.84
N MET A 250 -13.81 26.96 -0.92
CA MET A 250 -15.26 27.13 -0.88
C MET A 250 -15.65 28.39 -0.10
N ASP A 251 -16.43 29.29 -0.70
CA ASP A 251 -16.93 30.49 -0.04
C ASP A 251 -17.79 30.15 1.19
N GLY A 252 -17.46 30.77 2.31
CA GLY A 252 -18.23 30.62 3.56
C GLY A 252 -17.90 29.33 4.35
N VAL A 253 -16.95 28.55 3.92
CA VAL A 253 -16.45 27.37 4.65
C VAL A 253 -15.10 27.68 5.28
N ASP A 254 -14.91 27.33 6.55
CA ASP A 254 -13.60 27.45 7.20
C ASP A 254 -12.57 26.54 6.50
N ASP A 255 -11.46 27.12 6.11
CA ASP A 255 -10.36 26.39 5.44
C ASP A 255 -9.88 25.18 6.25
N LYS A 256 -9.97 25.22 7.58
CA LYS A 256 -9.66 24.08 8.44
C LYS A 256 -10.60 22.91 8.24
N LEU A 257 -11.90 23.15 8.03
CA LEU A 257 -12.85 22.07 7.79
C LEU A 257 -12.51 21.34 6.49
N ILE A 258 -12.05 22.05 5.46
CA ILE A 258 -11.64 21.46 4.19
C ILE A 258 -10.43 20.53 4.40
N ILE A 259 -9.40 21.02 5.08
CA ILE A 259 -8.18 20.24 5.36
C ILE A 259 -8.50 19.05 6.27
N TYR A 260 -9.22 19.27 7.37
CA TYR A 260 -9.48 18.24 8.36
C TYR A 260 -10.57 17.23 7.94
N SER A 261 -11.40 17.53 6.96
CA SER A 261 -12.22 16.51 6.29
C SER A 261 -11.33 15.39 5.71
N ILE A 262 -10.23 15.74 5.07
CA ILE A 262 -9.26 14.76 4.53
C ILE A 262 -8.44 14.14 5.67
N VAL A 263 -7.86 14.96 6.53
CA VAL A 263 -6.95 14.51 7.60
C VAL A 263 -7.65 13.52 8.53
N ASN A 264 -8.82 13.87 9.09
CA ASN A 264 -9.52 13.04 10.06
C ASN A 264 -10.06 11.74 9.42
N SER A 265 -10.45 11.79 8.13
CA SER A 265 -10.84 10.58 7.42
C SER A 265 -9.66 9.63 7.19
N LEU A 266 -8.53 10.14 6.73
CA LEU A 266 -7.34 9.31 6.45
C LEU A 266 -6.72 8.77 7.75
N THR A 267 -6.65 9.57 8.81
CA THR A 267 -6.10 9.14 10.10
C THR A 267 -7.02 8.20 10.89
N SER A 268 -8.23 7.91 10.39
CA SER A 268 -9.06 6.81 10.90
C SER A 268 -8.48 5.44 10.54
N LEU A 269 -7.64 5.37 9.51
CA LEU A 269 -6.94 4.14 9.13
C LEU A 269 -5.80 3.86 10.10
N PRO A 270 -5.64 2.61 10.60
CA PRO A 270 -4.55 2.23 11.51
C PRO A 270 -3.15 2.45 10.91
N SER A 271 -3.05 2.51 9.57
CA SER A 271 -1.81 2.77 8.84
C SER A 271 -1.40 4.23 8.78
N VAL A 272 -2.27 5.17 9.21
CA VAL A 272 -2.05 6.62 9.04
C VAL A 272 -2.12 7.35 10.37
N ASN A 273 -1.02 7.98 10.79
CA ASN A 273 -0.98 8.85 11.97
C ASN A 273 -1.00 10.34 11.62
N LYS A 274 -0.54 10.69 10.43
CA LYS A 274 -0.46 12.09 9.97
C LYS A 274 -0.54 12.17 8.44
N VAL A 275 -0.92 13.34 7.97
CA VAL A 275 -1.10 13.63 6.54
C VAL A 275 -0.21 14.80 6.13
N LYS A 276 0.32 14.76 4.93
CA LYS A 276 1.06 15.85 4.32
C LYS A 276 0.59 16.09 2.90
N PHE A 277 0.40 17.36 2.55
CA PHE A 277 -0.14 17.77 1.26
C PHE A 277 0.93 18.33 0.33
N THR A 278 0.75 18.07 -0.97
CA THR A 278 1.34 18.80 -2.10
C THR A 278 0.24 19.15 -3.09
N ILE A 279 0.48 20.16 -3.92
CA ILE A 279 -0.42 20.58 -4.99
C ILE A 279 0.35 20.50 -6.30
N ASP A 280 -0.11 19.67 -7.23
CA ASP A 280 0.57 19.36 -8.50
C ASP A 280 2.08 19.05 -8.29
N GLY A 281 2.39 18.28 -7.22
CA GLY A 281 3.73 17.90 -6.81
C GLY A 281 4.52 18.96 -6.04
N GLU A 282 3.99 20.17 -5.88
CA GLU A 282 4.68 21.29 -5.26
C GLU A 282 4.21 21.55 -3.82
N LYS A 283 5.13 22.03 -2.97
CA LYS A 283 4.80 22.43 -1.60
C LYS A 283 4.16 23.82 -1.58
N VAL A 284 2.98 23.92 -1.01
CA VAL A 284 2.26 25.18 -0.81
C VAL A 284 2.31 25.56 0.66
N LYS A 285 2.79 26.78 0.98
CA LYS A 285 3.03 27.21 2.36
C LYS A 285 1.77 27.54 3.15
N SER A 286 0.71 27.99 2.46
CA SER A 286 -0.55 28.38 3.11
C SER A 286 -1.74 27.93 2.28
N TYR A 287 -2.82 27.57 2.95
CA TYR A 287 -4.13 27.28 2.36
C TYR A 287 -5.16 28.23 3.01
N GLY A 288 -5.50 29.28 2.32
CA GLY A 288 -6.38 30.31 2.86
C GLY A 288 -5.87 30.91 4.16
N SER A 289 -6.64 30.73 5.25
CA SER A 289 -6.32 31.18 6.60
C SER A 289 -5.36 30.25 7.36
N VAL A 290 -5.02 29.10 6.77
CA VAL A 290 -4.14 28.11 7.40
C VAL A 290 -2.71 28.33 6.92
N ASP A 291 -1.88 28.86 7.81
CA ASP A 291 -0.43 28.91 7.61
C ASP A 291 0.20 27.53 7.83
N ASN A 292 1.40 27.35 7.30
CA ASN A 292 2.16 26.09 7.40
C ASN A 292 1.44 24.86 6.78
N PHE A 293 0.73 25.05 5.67
CA PHE A 293 0.07 23.98 4.94
C PHE A 293 1.07 22.94 4.40
N ASP A 294 2.34 23.28 4.28
CA ASP A 294 3.45 22.39 3.91
C ASP A 294 3.96 21.50 5.06
N GLN A 295 3.37 21.60 6.25
CA GLN A 295 3.72 20.77 7.41
C GLN A 295 2.86 19.51 7.49
N TYR A 296 3.08 18.68 8.52
CA TYR A 296 2.26 17.51 8.80
C TYR A 296 1.02 17.91 9.59
N PHE A 297 -0.11 17.30 9.24
CA PHE A 297 -1.37 17.42 9.96
C PHE A 297 -1.67 16.11 10.69
N GLU A 298 -2.02 16.20 11.95
CA GLU A 298 -2.51 15.10 12.78
C GLU A 298 -4.02 15.24 12.99
N ILE A 299 -4.69 14.20 13.45
CA ILE A 299 -6.13 14.21 13.70
C ILE A 299 -6.52 15.39 14.63
N ASN A 300 -7.64 16.04 14.31
CA ASN A 300 -8.22 17.09 15.15
C ASN A 300 -9.64 16.72 15.56
N TYR A 301 -9.78 16.21 16.77
CA TYR A 301 -11.06 15.81 17.34
C TYR A 301 -11.98 17.00 17.67
N GLU A 302 -11.43 18.22 17.86
CA GLU A 302 -12.23 19.40 18.21
C GLU A 302 -13.15 19.85 17.06
N LEU A 303 -12.79 19.49 15.83
CA LEU A 303 -13.57 19.83 14.64
C LEU A 303 -14.55 18.72 14.23
N THR A 304 -14.60 17.60 14.93
CA THR A 304 -15.38 16.43 14.52
C THR A 304 -16.31 15.97 15.62
N THR A 305 -17.55 15.67 15.27
CA THR A 305 -18.55 14.99 16.11
C THR A 305 -18.86 13.62 15.52
N GLU A 306 -19.27 12.69 16.37
CA GLU A 306 -19.82 11.40 15.92
C GLU A 306 -21.24 11.59 15.36
N SER A 307 -21.61 10.78 14.35
CA SER A 307 -22.92 10.81 13.69
C SER A 307 -24.06 10.26 14.57
#